data_abb842349f7164c4859fc82bc36ba164
#
_entry.id   abb842349f7164c4859fc82bc36ba164
#
_cell.length_a   1.000
_cell.length_b   1.000
_cell.length_c   1.000
_cell.angle_alpha   90.00
_cell.angle_beta   90.00
_cell.angle_gamma   90.00
#
_symmetry.space_group_name_H-M   'P 1'
#
loop_
_entity.id
_entity.type
_entity.pdbx_description
1 polymer ?
#
loop_
_entity_poly.entity_id
_entity_poly.type
_entity_poly.pdbx_seq_one_letter_code
_entity_poly.pdbx_strand_id
1 'polypeptide(L)'
;MQDATFDQIFPTSQRCRSYLHWTPVDVAMRAVALLAPTRCRVLDVGAGVGKLCLIGAANTGATWVGVERDAEMVEIARRAADCMHVEHRTQFLHGDIRSIDWSTFDAFYLFNPFAEILAYGPADALTRRE
;
A
#
# COMPACT_ATOMS: atom_id res chain seq x y z
N MET A 1 4.80 3.87 16.86
CA MET A 1 4.45 2.44 16.75
C MET A 1 5.55 1.73 15.96
N GLN A 2 5.93 0.55 16.36
CA GLN A 2 6.93 -0.26 15.66
C GLN A 2 6.26 -1.14 14.60
N ASP A 3 6.99 -1.45 13.54
CA ASP A 3 6.51 -2.31 12.45
C ASP A 3 5.98 -3.65 12.94
N ALA A 4 6.74 -4.36 13.77
CA ALA A 4 6.34 -5.66 14.29
C ALA A 4 5.00 -5.62 15.04
N THR A 5 4.70 -4.53 15.73
CA THR A 5 3.42 -4.35 16.42
C THR A 5 2.29 -4.08 15.44
N PHE A 6 2.50 -3.21 14.49
CA PHE A 6 1.50 -2.90 13.46
C PHE A 6 1.21 -4.12 12.59
N ASP A 7 2.26 -4.82 12.18
CA ASP A 7 2.13 -5.95 11.26
C ASP A 7 1.36 -7.15 11.85
N GLN A 8 1.09 -7.14 13.16
CA GLN A 8 0.27 -8.19 13.80
C GLN A 8 -1.17 -8.24 13.26
N ILE A 9 -1.69 -7.18 12.65
CA ILE A 9 -3.01 -7.21 12.01
C ILE A 9 -3.04 -8.08 10.75
N PHE A 10 -1.87 -8.40 10.19
CA PHE A 10 -1.76 -9.19 8.96
C PHE A 10 -1.50 -10.67 9.26
N PRO A 11 -1.87 -11.57 8.32
CA PRO A 11 -1.54 -12.98 8.46
C PRO A 11 -0.04 -13.22 8.63
N THR A 12 0.33 -14.20 9.44
CA THR A 12 1.73 -14.55 9.70
C THR A 12 2.51 -14.85 8.41
N SER A 13 1.87 -15.48 7.43
CA SER A 13 2.46 -15.77 6.12
C SER A 13 2.88 -14.52 5.34
N GLN A 14 2.30 -13.37 5.65
CA GLN A 14 2.61 -12.09 4.99
C GLN A 14 3.57 -11.23 5.79
N ARG A 15 3.66 -11.41 7.10
CA ARG A 15 4.49 -10.55 7.98
C ARG A 15 5.97 -10.59 7.64
N CYS A 16 6.48 -11.72 7.15
CA CYS A 16 7.86 -11.86 6.75
C CYS A 16 8.23 -10.98 5.55
N ARG A 17 7.24 -10.54 4.77
CA ARG A 17 7.42 -9.65 3.63
C ARG A 17 7.55 -8.17 4.01
N SER A 18 7.18 -7.81 5.24
CA SER A 18 7.22 -6.43 5.74
C SER A 18 8.60 -5.80 5.57
N TYR A 19 9.65 -6.54 5.88
CA TYR A 19 11.02 -6.05 5.79
C TYR A 19 11.45 -5.69 4.35
N LEU A 20 10.99 -6.46 3.36
CA LEU A 20 11.44 -6.30 1.97
C LEU A 20 10.51 -5.45 1.11
N HIS A 21 9.21 -5.54 1.34
CA HIS A 21 8.22 -5.05 0.38
C HIS A 21 7.24 -4.02 0.96
N TRP A 22 7.09 -3.96 2.28
CA TRP A 22 6.16 -3.04 2.90
C TRP A 22 6.84 -1.75 3.32
N THR A 23 6.11 -0.64 3.19
CA THR A 23 6.58 0.63 3.74
C THR A 23 6.70 0.52 5.26
N PRO A 24 7.87 0.81 5.85
CA PRO A 24 8.01 0.86 7.30
C PRO A 24 7.08 1.88 7.95
N VAL A 25 6.64 1.63 9.17
CA VAL A 25 5.68 2.51 9.88
C VAL A 25 6.21 3.96 10.00
N ASP A 26 7.47 4.15 10.34
CA ASP A 26 8.04 5.48 10.47
C ASP A 26 8.11 6.23 9.13
N VAL A 27 8.42 5.54 8.04
CA VAL A 27 8.37 6.09 6.68
C VAL A 27 6.94 6.43 6.30
N ALA A 28 6.00 5.53 6.58
CA ALA A 28 4.58 5.75 6.32
C ALA A 28 4.05 6.97 7.08
N MET A 29 4.40 7.12 8.35
CA MET A 29 3.99 8.28 9.15
C MET A 29 4.51 9.60 8.59
N ARG A 30 5.76 9.63 8.10
CA ARG A 30 6.33 10.81 7.44
C ARG A 30 5.65 11.09 6.11
N ALA A 31 5.41 10.08 5.31
CA ALA A 31 4.72 10.20 4.02
C ALA A 31 3.29 10.72 4.23
N VAL A 32 2.58 10.19 5.20
CA VAL A 32 1.22 10.63 5.55
C VAL A 32 1.19 12.11 5.92
N ALA A 33 2.15 12.57 6.71
CA ALA A 33 2.24 13.97 7.10
C ALA A 33 2.47 14.90 5.91
N LEU A 34 3.20 14.45 4.89
CA LEU A 34 3.51 15.23 3.70
C LEU A 34 2.40 15.19 2.64
N LEU A 35 1.75 14.03 2.48
CA LEU A 35 0.83 13.78 1.38
C LEU A 35 -0.61 14.16 1.67
N ALA A 36 -1.00 14.17 2.93
CA ALA A 36 -2.40 14.23 3.32
C ALA A 36 -2.75 15.45 4.18
N PRO A 37 -2.70 16.65 3.62
CA PRO A 37 -3.51 17.72 4.19
C PRO A 37 -4.99 17.29 4.11
N THR A 38 -5.81 17.83 4.98
CA THR A 38 -7.22 17.46 5.16
C THR A 38 -7.99 17.32 3.83
N ARG A 39 -8.78 16.24 3.71
CA ARG A 39 -9.77 15.99 2.65
C ARG A 39 -9.21 15.75 1.24
N CYS A 40 -7.98 15.35 1.09
CA CYS A 40 -7.45 14.94 -0.21
C CYS A 40 -7.70 13.44 -0.49
N ARG A 41 -7.54 13.07 -1.75
CA ARG A 41 -7.51 11.67 -2.18
C ARG A 41 -6.08 11.30 -2.53
N VAL A 42 -5.55 10.29 -1.88
CA VAL A 42 -4.19 9.80 -2.08
C VAL A 42 -4.22 8.43 -2.74
N LEU A 43 -3.43 8.25 -3.77
CA LEU A 43 -3.23 6.96 -4.43
C LEU A 43 -1.89 6.35 -4.00
N ASP A 44 -1.96 5.15 -3.46
CA ASP A 44 -0.79 4.31 -3.19
C ASP A 44 -0.65 3.27 -4.30
N VAL A 45 0.39 3.39 -5.10
CA VAL A 45 0.66 2.52 -6.24
C VAL A 45 1.46 1.31 -5.78
N GLY A 46 0.92 0.12 -6.01
CA GLY A 46 1.52 -1.11 -5.50
C GLY A 46 1.32 -1.24 -4.00
N ALA A 47 0.08 -1.07 -3.55
CA ALA A 47 -0.26 -0.94 -2.13
C ALA A 47 0.06 -2.18 -1.28
N GLY A 48 0.23 -3.35 -1.90
CA GLY A 48 0.45 -4.60 -1.18
C GLY A 48 -0.71 -4.90 -0.24
N VAL A 49 -0.41 -5.17 1.03
CA VAL A 49 -1.41 -5.40 2.08
C VAL A 49 -2.01 -4.12 2.65
N GLY A 50 -1.70 -2.96 2.07
CA GLY A 50 -2.33 -1.68 2.39
C GLY A 50 -1.79 -0.94 3.59
N LYS A 51 -0.60 -1.25 4.04
CA LYS A 51 -0.02 -0.68 5.28
C LYS A 51 -0.01 0.85 5.29
N LEU A 52 0.44 1.50 4.20
CA LEU A 52 0.43 2.97 4.11
C LEU A 52 -0.99 3.53 4.17
N CYS A 53 -1.91 2.98 3.39
CA CYS A 53 -3.30 3.43 3.37
C CYS A 53 -3.97 3.30 4.73
N LEU A 54 -3.71 2.20 5.44
CA LEU A 54 -4.26 1.95 6.78
C LEU A 54 -3.73 2.97 7.79
N ILE A 55 -2.43 3.23 7.78
CA ILE A 55 -1.81 4.24 8.65
C ILE A 55 -2.35 5.63 8.31
N GLY A 56 -2.45 5.96 7.03
CA GLY A 56 -3.00 7.23 6.57
C GLY A 56 -4.44 7.43 7.02
N ALA A 57 -5.28 6.43 6.84
CA ALA A 57 -6.69 6.51 7.23
C ALA A 57 -6.88 6.60 8.75
N ALA A 58 -6.01 5.96 9.52
CA ALA A 58 -6.06 6.02 10.98
C ALA A 58 -5.62 7.38 11.55
N ASN A 59 -4.81 8.14 10.81
CA ASN A 59 -4.17 9.37 11.30
C ASN A 59 -4.64 10.64 10.60
N THR A 60 -5.44 10.54 9.52
CA THR A 60 -5.87 11.72 8.73
C THR A 60 -7.34 11.63 8.37
N GLY A 61 -7.89 12.74 7.88
CA GLY A 61 -9.22 12.79 7.27
C GLY A 61 -9.23 12.55 5.76
N ALA A 62 -8.09 12.24 5.15
CA ALA A 62 -7.98 11.96 3.73
C ALA A 62 -8.61 10.61 3.36
N THR A 63 -8.93 10.44 2.09
CA THR A 63 -9.30 9.15 1.51
C THR A 63 -8.06 8.51 0.89
N TRP A 64 -7.80 7.27 1.27
CA TRP A 64 -6.63 6.52 0.87
C TRP A 64 -7.04 5.37 -0.05
N VAL A 65 -6.53 5.40 -1.26
CA VAL A 65 -6.83 4.39 -2.27
C VAL A 65 -5.55 3.64 -2.61
N GLY A 66 -5.57 2.33 -2.45
CA GLY A 66 -4.46 1.47 -2.84
C GLY A 66 -4.82 0.66 -4.08
N VAL A 67 -3.94 0.64 -5.07
CA VAL A 67 -4.07 -0.24 -6.22
C VAL A 67 -3.00 -1.32 -6.14
N GLU A 68 -3.43 -2.58 -6.28
CA GLU A 68 -2.57 -3.75 -6.15
C GLU A 68 -2.96 -4.83 -7.17
N ARG A 69 -1.97 -5.46 -7.78
CA ARG A 69 -2.19 -6.50 -8.80
C ARG A 69 -2.47 -7.88 -8.20
N ASP A 70 -2.05 -8.13 -6.97
CA ASP A 70 -2.27 -9.39 -6.29
C ASP A 70 -3.61 -9.36 -5.56
N ALA A 71 -4.57 -10.16 -6.04
CA ALA A 71 -5.92 -10.22 -5.47
C ALA A 71 -5.93 -10.65 -4.00
N GLU A 72 -5.02 -11.53 -3.59
CA GLU A 72 -4.90 -11.98 -2.20
C GLU A 72 -4.50 -10.82 -1.29
N MET A 73 -3.54 -10.00 -1.72
CA MET A 73 -3.11 -8.82 -0.95
C MET A 73 -4.22 -7.78 -0.83
N VAL A 74 -5.00 -7.57 -1.89
CA VAL A 74 -6.15 -6.68 -1.85
C VAL A 74 -7.16 -7.15 -0.80
N GLU A 75 -7.46 -8.44 -0.75
CA GLU A 75 -8.39 -9.00 0.23
C GLU A 75 -7.86 -8.86 1.66
N ILE A 76 -6.58 -9.11 1.87
CA ILE A 76 -5.92 -8.91 3.16
C ILE A 76 -6.01 -7.45 3.61
N ALA A 77 -5.77 -6.51 2.71
CA ALA A 77 -5.87 -5.09 2.99
C ALA A 77 -7.30 -4.67 3.38
N ARG A 78 -8.30 -5.18 2.67
CA ARG A 78 -9.71 -4.92 2.99
C ARG A 78 -10.10 -5.45 4.38
N ARG A 79 -9.66 -6.64 4.72
CA ARG A 79 -9.90 -7.22 6.05
C ARG A 79 -9.20 -6.42 7.15
N ALA A 80 -7.98 -5.97 6.90
CA ALA A 80 -7.26 -5.13 7.85
C ALA A 80 -7.96 -3.79 8.06
N ALA A 81 -8.50 -3.19 7.01
CA ALA A 81 -9.28 -1.96 7.11
C ALA A 81 -10.53 -2.13 7.96
N ASP A 82 -11.25 -3.24 7.78
CA ASP A 82 -12.41 -3.58 8.62
C ASP A 82 -12.00 -3.76 10.08
N CYS A 83 -10.91 -4.47 10.33
CA CYS A 83 -10.38 -4.71 11.67
C CYS A 83 -9.98 -3.41 12.39
N MET A 84 -9.43 -2.45 11.65
CA MET A 84 -9.02 -1.13 12.17
C MET A 84 -10.16 -0.10 12.18
N HIS A 85 -11.33 -0.43 11.64
CA HIS A 85 -12.47 0.48 11.49
C HIS A 85 -12.16 1.73 10.64
N VAL A 86 -11.36 1.54 9.58
CA VAL A 86 -11.00 2.61 8.63
C VAL A 86 -11.52 2.35 7.21
N GLU A 87 -12.42 1.38 7.04
CA GLU A 87 -12.98 0.99 5.73
C GLU A 87 -13.68 2.15 5.02
N HIS A 88 -14.21 3.10 5.76
CA HIS A 88 -14.89 4.27 5.21
C HIS A 88 -13.95 5.33 4.62
N ARG A 89 -12.65 5.24 4.88
CA ARG A 89 -11.62 6.14 4.36
C ARG A 89 -10.55 5.44 3.55
N THR A 90 -10.74 4.15 3.30
CA THR A 90 -9.83 3.35 2.48
C THR A 90 -10.60 2.71 1.34
N GLN A 91 -9.92 2.53 0.21
CA GLN A 91 -10.42 1.75 -0.90
C GLN A 91 -9.24 0.97 -1.48
N PHE A 92 -9.40 -0.34 -1.62
CA PHE A 92 -8.37 -1.19 -2.21
C PHE A 92 -8.89 -1.77 -3.52
N LEU A 93 -8.19 -1.47 -4.60
CA LEU A 93 -8.53 -1.85 -5.96
C LEU A 93 -7.60 -2.93 -6.45
N HIS A 94 -8.18 -4.04 -6.90
CA HIS A 94 -7.45 -5.07 -7.61
C HIS A 94 -7.30 -4.67 -9.07
N GLY A 95 -6.10 -4.43 -9.51
CA GLY A 95 -5.85 -4.04 -10.89
C GLY A 95 -4.46 -3.49 -11.14
N ASP A 96 -4.31 -2.98 -12.36
CA ASP A 96 -3.11 -2.35 -12.86
C ASP A 96 -3.23 -0.84 -12.76
N ILE A 97 -2.12 -0.16 -12.49
CA ILE A 97 -2.06 1.31 -12.44
C ILE A 97 -2.53 1.98 -13.74
N ARG A 98 -2.43 1.28 -14.86
CA ARG A 98 -2.88 1.79 -16.17
C ARG A 98 -4.40 1.90 -16.28
N SER A 99 -5.14 1.19 -15.45
CA SER A 99 -6.61 1.24 -15.42
C SER A 99 -7.16 2.35 -14.53
N ILE A 100 -6.30 3.08 -13.83
CA ILE A 100 -6.69 4.11 -12.86
C ILE A 100 -6.77 5.47 -13.54
N ASP A 101 -7.82 6.20 -13.28
CA ASP A 101 -7.91 7.61 -13.65
C ASP A 101 -7.14 8.47 -12.64
N TRP A 102 -5.91 8.82 -13.00
CA TRP A 102 -5.00 9.55 -12.13
C TRP A 102 -5.49 10.96 -11.80
N SER A 103 -6.34 11.55 -12.66
CA SER A 103 -6.87 12.90 -12.45
C SER A 103 -7.80 13.02 -11.25
N THR A 104 -8.28 11.89 -10.71
CA THR A 104 -9.17 11.86 -9.54
C THR A 104 -8.43 11.93 -8.21
N PHE A 105 -7.10 11.98 -8.23
CA PHE A 105 -6.27 11.98 -7.03
C PHE A 105 -5.51 13.29 -6.88
N ASP A 106 -5.29 13.69 -5.63
CA ASP A 106 -4.58 14.91 -5.27
C ASP A 106 -3.10 14.64 -4.98
N ALA A 107 -2.77 13.44 -4.53
CA ALA A 107 -1.41 13.04 -4.18
C ALA A 107 -1.16 11.58 -4.52
N PHE A 108 0.11 11.24 -4.69
CA PHE A 108 0.54 9.90 -5.11
C PHE A 108 1.71 9.43 -4.26
N TYR A 109 1.70 8.15 -3.92
CA TYR A 109 2.80 7.51 -3.24
C TYR A 109 3.27 6.29 -4.03
N LEU A 110 4.57 6.24 -4.28
CA LEU A 110 5.23 5.13 -4.96
C LEU A 110 6.45 4.73 -4.12
N PHE A 111 6.33 3.62 -3.42
CA PHE A 111 7.44 3.04 -2.68
C PHE A 111 7.71 1.64 -3.22
N ASN A 112 8.74 1.54 -4.06
CA ASN A 112 9.19 0.27 -4.62
C ASN A 112 8.03 -0.57 -5.22
N PRO A 113 7.12 0.04 -6.02
CA PRO A 113 5.89 -0.62 -6.46
C PRO A 113 6.14 -1.80 -7.39
N PHE A 114 7.33 -1.92 -7.95
CA PHE A 114 7.71 -2.98 -8.88
C PHE A 114 8.79 -3.91 -8.31
N ALA A 115 9.07 -3.85 -7.02
CA ALA A 115 10.13 -4.63 -6.39
C ALA A 115 9.97 -6.14 -6.61
N GLU A 116 8.74 -6.65 -6.51
CA GLU A 116 8.46 -8.07 -6.73
C GLU A 116 8.69 -8.49 -8.18
N ILE A 117 8.36 -7.61 -9.13
CA ILE A 117 8.61 -7.85 -10.55
C ILE A 117 10.12 -7.87 -10.81
N LEU A 118 10.86 -6.95 -10.21
CA LEU A 118 12.32 -6.86 -10.35
C LEU A 118 13.04 -8.01 -9.65
N ALA A 119 12.53 -8.47 -8.51
CA ALA A 119 13.17 -9.50 -7.72
C ALA A 119 12.78 -10.93 -8.12
N TYR A 120 11.56 -11.17 -8.60
CA TYR A 120 11.00 -12.51 -8.75
C TYR A 120 10.29 -12.77 -10.07
N GLY A 121 10.24 -11.80 -10.96
CA GLY A 121 9.41 -11.87 -12.14
C GLY A 121 10.18 -11.73 -13.44
N PRO A 122 9.52 -11.21 -14.48
CA PRO A 122 10.10 -11.04 -15.82
C PRO A 122 11.37 -10.20 -15.88
N ALA A 123 11.68 -9.46 -14.82
CA ALA A 123 12.92 -8.70 -14.74
C ALA A 123 14.15 -9.60 -14.65
N ASP A 124 14.01 -10.81 -14.11
CA ASP A 124 15.08 -11.81 -14.21
C ASP A 124 15.35 -12.18 -15.66
N ALA A 125 14.36 -12.06 -16.51
CA ALA A 125 14.52 -12.25 -17.94
C ALA A 125 15.23 -11.07 -18.61
N LEU A 126 15.15 -9.87 -18.06
CA LEU A 126 15.88 -8.70 -18.57
C LEU A 126 17.35 -8.74 -18.18
N THR A 127 17.65 -9.16 -16.95
CA THR A 127 19.02 -9.35 -16.49
C THR A 127 19.72 -10.52 -17.19
N ARG A 128 18.96 -11.49 -17.70
CA ARG A 128 19.52 -12.62 -18.47
C ARG A 128 19.81 -12.30 -19.93
N ARG A 129 19.50 -11.11 -20.39
CA ARG A 129 19.79 -10.66 -21.77
C ARG A 129 21.11 -9.88 -21.91
N GLU A 130 21.78 -9.68 -20.80
CA GLU A 130 23.15 -9.18 -20.76
C GLU A 130 24.14 -10.36 -20.67
#